data_cd23b5d3a87566c695069393aa35d331
#
_entry.id   cd23b5d3a87566c695069393aa35d331
#
_cell.length_a   1.000
_cell.length_b   1.000
_cell.length_c   1.000
_cell.angle_alpha   90.00
_cell.angle_beta   90.00
_cell.angle_gamma   90.00
#
_symmetry.space_group_name_H-M   'P 1'
#
loop_
_entity.id
_entity.type
_entity.pdbx_description
1 polymer ?
#
loop_
_entity_poly.entity_id
_entity_poly.type
_entity_poly.pdbx_seq_one_letter_code
_entity_poly.pdbx_strand_id
1 'polypeptide(L)'
;MDKFSFKDVLVTFAGLFITTLVAWVLITSTGNNPSEVAKYLYEGGFKGTRNIANSLYQATPLILTATATLISFRVGMFNIGINGSMYVGALYAGWAGYRFTNLGHLSHVTLCILIGMTVGALWMLLPALLRVYAGVSEIISTIILNFVAVLFVSYMANGPFRADPIAPATARILETAELKQIFPNSQFNTGFFIAVIVAILAHFVLNKTTFGYELRSGGDGLVGVYPSRFSSYLGIPSDRSAIIGMLISGALGGLAGAIEVLGAVRYFFQELEFNQGFDGILIGILGKLEPIGAIIASLFYGAIKNGGFFVDYKTDVAREIIIAVSYTHLRAHETSLHLVCRLLLE
;
A
#
# COMPACT_ATOMS: atom_id res chain seq x y z
N MET A 1 -1.27 29.19 -9.38
CA MET A 1 0.21 29.04 -9.32
C MET A 1 0.66 29.81 -8.09
N ASP A 2 0.67 29.15 -6.93
CA ASP A 2 1.11 29.78 -5.69
C ASP A 2 2.61 30.01 -5.78
N LYS A 3 3.03 31.26 -5.55
CA LYS A 3 4.44 31.65 -5.53
C LYS A 3 5.09 30.91 -4.35
N PHE A 4 6.00 29.98 -4.64
CA PHE A 4 6.88 29.39 -3.64
C PHE A 4 7.49 30.52 -2.79
N SER A 5 7.10 30.57 -1.52
CA SER A 5 7.66 31.55 -0.60
C SER A 5 9.07 31.12 -0.22
N PHE A 6 9.99 32.07 -0.12
CA PHE A 6 11.36 31.81 0.38
C PHE A 6 11.34 31.09 1.75
N LYS A 7 10.30 31.38 2.57
CA LYS A 7 10.07 30.69 3.85
C LYS A 7 9.79 29.20 3.68
N ASP A 8 9.02 28.81 2.66
CA ASP A 8 8.68 27.39 2.42
C ASP A 8 9.92 26.60 2.01
N VAL A 9 10.77 27.21 1.18
CA VAL A 9 12.07 26.65 0.78
C VAL A 9 12.97 26.47 2.00
N LEU A 10 13.07 27.50 2.85
CA LEU A 10 13.90 27.48 4.06
C LEU A 10 13.43 26.42 5.04
N VAL A 11 12.12 26.28 5.28
CA VAL A 11 11.53 25.25 6.16
C VAL A 11 11.81 23.86 5.63
N THR A 12 11.70 23.66 4.33
CA THR A 12 12.01 22.36 3.70
C THR A 12 13.46 21.98 3.87
N PHE A 13 14.39 22.91 3.60
CA PHE A 13 15.83 22.67 3.79
C PHE A 13 16.19 22.45 5.27
N ALA A 14 15.59 23.20 6.19
CA ALA A 14 15.78 23.00 7.62
C ALA A 14 15.28 21.62 8.07
N GLY A 15 14.12 21.18 7.60
CA GLY A 15 13.59 19.85 7.87
C GLY A 15 14.51 18.75 7.36
N LEU A 16 14.99 18.85 6.10
CA LEU A 16 15.94 17.89 5.51
C LEU A 16 17.25 17.85 6.30
N PHE A 17 17.77 19.00 6.73
CA PHE A 17 18.99 19.09 7.53
C PHE A 17 18.83 18.42 8.89
N ILE A 18 17.72 18.72 9.60
CA ILE A 18 17.44 18.14 10.92
C ILE A 18 17.30 16.61 10.81
N THR A 19 16.55 16.11 9.83
CA THR A 19 16.36 14.66 9.66
C THR A 19 17.65 13.95 9.28
N THR A 20 18.51 14.56 8.45
CA THR A 20 19.82 14.02 8.12
C THR A 20 20.72 14.01 9.37
N LEU A 21 20.69 15.07 10.18
CA LEU A 21 21.46 15.15 11.41
C LEU A 21 21.01 14.09 12.43
N VAL A 22 19.70 13.91 12.62
CA VAL A 22 19.14 12.87 13.49
C VAL A 22 19.56 11.48 13.01
N ALA A 23 19.46 11.21 11.71
CA ALA A 23 19.93 9.96 11.11
C ALA A 23 21.41 9.72 11.38
N TRP A 24 22.23 10.75 11.17
CA TRP A 24 23.67 10.70 11.42
C TRP A 24 23.98 10.34 12.90
N VAL A 25 23.32 11.02 13.82
CA VAL A 25 23.48 10.77 15.28
C VAL A 25 23.02 9.36 15.64
N LEU A 26 21.87 8.91 15.15
CA LEU A 26 21.35 7.57 15.42
C LEU A 26 22.29 6.49 14.89
N ILE A 27 22.78 6.61 13.64
CA ILE A 27 23.70 5.64 13.05
C ILE A 27 25.03 5.62 13.79
N THR A 28 25.59 6.78 14.15
CA THR A 28 26.83 6.83 14.93
C THR A 28 26.69 6.28 16.36
N SER A 29 25.51 6.43 16.96
CA SER A 29 25.22 5.86 18.29
C SER A 29 25.20 4.33 18.31
N THR A 30 24.92 3.69 17.14
CA THR A 30 25.05 2.22 16.98
C THR A 30 26.47 1.76 16.67
N GLY A 31 27.46 2.67 16.69
CA GLY A 31 28.86 2.34 16.38
C GLY A 31 29.16 2.20 14.88
N ASN A 32 28.21 2.50 14.01
CA ASN A 32 28.36 2.37 12.55
C ASN A 32 28.74 3.71 11.91
N ASN A 33 29.44 3.62 10.76
CA ASN A 33 29.81 4.79 9.97
C ASN A 33 28.66 5.18 9.02
N PRO A 34 28.06 6.39 9.15
CA PRO A 34 26.95 6.80 8.30
C PRO A 34 27.24 6.78 6.78
N SER A 35 28.48 7.02 6.38
CA SER A 35 28.86 6.96 4.96
C SER A 35 28.84 5.53 4.42
N GLU A 36 29.19 4.53 5.23
CA GLU A 36 29.09 3.13 4.86
C GLU A 36 27.64 2.66 4.80
N VAL A 37 26.82 3.10 5.75
CA VAL A 37 25.37 2.84 5.76
C VAL A 37 24.72 3.41 4.50
N ALA A 38 25.06 4.65 4.11
CA ALA A 38 24.56 5.25 2.87
C ALA A 38 25.01 4.49 1.62
N LYS A 39 26.26 4.00 1.61
CA LYS A 39 26.78 3.14 0.53
C LYS A 39 26.00 1.83 0.43
N TYR A 40 25.77 1.14 1.57
CA TYR A 40 25.02 -0.12 1.57
C TYR A 40 23.55 0.09 1.20
N LEU A 41 22.95 1.21 1.61
CA LEU A 41 21.59 1.58 1.20
C LEU A 41 21.50 1.71 -0.33
N TYR A 42 22.45 2.41 -0.94
CA TYR A 42 22.53 2.54 -2.40
C TYR A 42 22.79 1.21 -3.09
N GLU A 43 23.75 0.42 -2.60
CA GLU A 43 24.08 -0.89 -3.18
C GLU A 43 22.89 -1.85 -3.09
N GLY A 44 22.22 -1.90 -1.96
CA GLY A 44 21.03 -2.75 -1.76
C GLY A 44 19.83 -2.32 -2.61
N GLY A 45 19.63 -1.01 -2.80
CA GLY A 45 18.50 -0.50 -3.57
C GLY A 45 18.70 -0.52 -5.09
N PHE A 46 19.91 -0.15 -5.56
CA PHE A 46 20.11 0.24 -6.96
C PHE A 46 21.23 -0.53 -7.68
N LYS A 47 22.08 -1.29 -6.97
CA LYS A 47 23.25 -1.94 -7.56
C LYS A 47 23.05 -3.44 -7.72
N GLY A 48 23.16 -3.89 -8.95
CA GLY A 48 23.07 -5.32 -9.31
C GLY A 48 21.66 -5.81 -9.60
N THR A 49 21.55 -6.74 -10.55
CA THR A 49 20.27 -7.23 -11.08
C THR A 49 19.35 -7.81 -9.99
N ARG A 50 19.92 -8.55 -9.03
CA ARG A 50 19.17 -9.14 -7.93
C ARG A 50 18.55 -8.07 -7.01
N ASN A 51 19.34 -7.06 -6.63
CA ASN A 51 18.86 -5.99 -5.74
C ASN A 51 17.82 -5.12 -6.43
N ILE A 52 18.01 -4.80 -7.71
CA ILE A 52 17.00 -4.08 -8.50
C ILE A 52 15.72 -4.92 -8.61
N ALA A 53 15.81 -6.21 -8.88
CA ALA A 53 14.65 -7.09 -8.94
C ALA A 53 13.90 -7.14 -7.59
N ASN A 54 14.61 -7.23 -6.47
CA ASN A 54 14.00 -7.19 -5.15
C ASN A 54 13.40 -5.80 -4.82
N SER A 55 14.01 -4.71 -5.29
CA SER A 55 13.43 -3.37 -5.17
C SER A 55 12.11 -3.24 -5.94
N LEU A 56 12.02 -3.81 -7.14
CA LEU A 56 10.78 -3.88 -7.91
C LEU A 56 9.71 -4.75 -7.24
N TYR A 57 10.12 -5.86 -6.62
CA TYR A 57 9.22 -6.67 -5.80
C TYR A 57 8.65 -5.86 -4.62
N GLN A 58 9.51 -5.16 -3.86
CA GLN A 58 9.05 -4.31 -2.75
C GLN A 58 8.12 -3.18 -3.22
N ALA A 59 8.33 -2.64 -4.42
CA ALA A 59 7.48 -1.62 -5.01
C ALA A 59 6.09 -2.16 -5.43
N THR A 60 5.95 -3.45 -5.71
CA THR A 60 4.73 -4.04 -6.27
C THR A 60 3.49 -3.81 -5.39
N PRO A 61 3.46 -4.23 -4.11
CA PRO A 61 2.31 -3.97 -3.25
C PRO A 61 2.12 -2.47 -2.98
N LEU A 62 3.20 -1.69 -2.96
CA LEU A 62 3.14 -0.25 -2.73
C LEU A 62 2.44 0.51 -3.86
N ILE A 63 2.64 0.12 -5.12
CA ILE A 63 1.93 0.68 -6.27
C ILE A 63 0.41 0.49 -6.09
N LEU A 64 -0.01 -0.71 -5.68
CA LEU A 64 -1.43 -1.03 -5.51
C LEU A 64 -2.05 -0.31 -4.31
N THR A 65 -1.36 -0.31 -3.16
CA THR A 65 -1.87 0.33 -1.95
C THR A 65 -1.88 1.86 -2.06
N ALA A 66 -0.88 2.45 -2.72
CA ALA A 66 -0.90 3.87 -3.06
C ALA A 66 -2.03 4.22 -4.03
N THR A 67 -2.28 3.36 -5.04
CA THR A 67 -3.42 3.52 -5.95
C THR A 67 -4.75 3.36 -5.21
N ALA A 68 -4.85 2.44 -4.26
CA ALA A 68 -6.02 2.28 -3.39
C ALA A 68 -6.30 3.53 -2.56
N THR A 69 -5.24 4.10 -1.97
CA THR A 69 -5.30 5.33 -1.17
C THR A 69 -5.78 6.51 -1.99
N LEU A 70 -5.17 6.76 -3.15
CA LEU A 70 -5.53 7.92 -3.98
C LEU A 70 -6.99 7.84 -4.44
N ILE A 71 -7.54 6.65 -4.72
CA ILE A 71 -8.94 6.48 -5.13
C ILE A 71 -9.87 6.82 -3.98
N SER A 72 -9.62 6.30 -2.77
CA SER A 72 -10.45 6.61 -1.60
C SER A 72 -10.39 8.09 -1.22
N PHE A 73 -9.21 8.72 -1.30
CA PHE A 73 -9.07 10.15 -1.01
C PHE A 73 -9.78 11.03 -2.03
N ARG A 74 -9.79 10.64 -3.29
CA ARG A 74 -10.48 11.38 -4.35
C ARG A 74 -12.01 11.39 -4.20
N VAL A 75 -12.58 10.38 -3.57
CA VAL A 75 -14.03 10.33 -3.25
C VAL A 75 -14.37 10.94 -1.89
N GLY A 76 -13.41 11.55 -1.22
CA GLY A 76 -13.60 12.18 0.09
C GLY A 76 -13.60 11.23 1.28
N MET A 77 -13.10 9.99 1.10
CA MET A 77 -13.04 8.98 2.15
C MET A 77 -11.59 8.71 2.56
N PHE A 78 -11.27 8.94 3.83
CA PHE A 78 -9.93 8.67 4.35
C PHE A 78 -9.80 7.21 4.77
N ASN A 79 -9.37 6.33 3.83
CA ASN A 79 -9.26 4.90 4.09
C ASN A 79 -7.89 4.52 4.66
N ILE A 80 -7.84 4.21 5.96
CA ILE A 80 -6.65 3.62 6.62
C ILE A 80 -6.73 2.09 6.63
N GLY A 81 -7.86 1.50 6.25
CA GLY A 81 -8.16 0.07 6.32
C GLY A 81 -7.56 -0.80 5.21
N ILE A 82 -6.75 -0.23 4.32
CA ILE A 82 -6.14 -0.95 3.18
C ILE A 82 -5.32 -2.15 3.68
N ASN A 83 -4.64 -2.01 4.82
CA ASN A 83 -3.90 -3.11 5.44
C ASN A 83 -4.81 -4.29 5.79
N GLY A 84 -5.96 -4.04 6.39
CA GLY A 84 -6.96 -5.08 6.68
C GLY A 84 -7.44 -5.79 5.42
N SER A 85 -7.70 -5.04 4.34
CA SER A 85 -8.05 -5.62 3.03
C SER A 85 -6.93 -6.49 2.46
N MET A 86 -5.65 -6.12 2.67
CA MET A 86 -4.50 -6.95 2.27
C MET A 86 -4.49 -8.27 3.03
N TYR A 87 -4.67 -8.26 4.36
CA TYR A 87 -4.69 -9.47 5.18
C TYR A 87 -5.78 -10.44 4.73
N VAL A 88 -7.02 -9.98 4.61
CA VAL A 88 -8.13 -10.87 4.22
C VAL A 88 -8.00 -11.30 2.76
N GLY A 89 -7.55 -10.41 1.87
CA GLY A 89 -7.29 -10.73 0.47
C GLY A 89 -6.20 -11.79 0.31
N ALA A 90 -5.08 -11.67 1.04
CA ALA A 90 -3.98 -12.61 1.07
C ALA A 90 -4.43 -14.01 1.56
N LEU A 91 -5.17 -14.05 2.68
CA LEU A 91 -5.69 -15.29 3.25
C LEU A 91 -6.58 -16.04 2.26
N TYR A 92 -7.57 -15.35 1.68
CA TYR A 92 -8.54 -16.00 0.79
C TYR A 92 -7.98 -16.31 -0.60
N ALA A 93 -7.05 -15.51 -1.11
CA ALA A 93 -6.31 -15.84 -2.33
C ALA A 93 -5.43 -17.09 -2.11
N GLY A 94 -4.74 -17.16 -0.97
CA GLY A 94 -3.99 -18.36 -0.57
C GLY A 94 -4.89 -19.57 -0.39
N TRP A 95 -6.04 -19.44 0.29
CA TRP A 95 -7.03 -20.49 0.41
C TRP A 95 -7.50 -21.00 -0.95
N ALA A 96 -7.84 -20.12 -1.88
CA ALA A 96 -8.23 -20.49 -3.24
C ALA A 96 -7.09 -21.23 -3.95
N GLY A 97 -5.84 -20.79 -3.76
CA GLY A 97 -4.66 -21.35 -4.39
C GLY A 97 -4.34 -22.80 -4.01
N TYR A 98 -4.79 -23.29 -2.87
CA TYR A 98 -4.64 -24.70 -2.53
C TYR A 98 -5.96 -25.50 -2.60
N ARG A 99 -7.11 -24.83 -2.57
CA ARG A 99 -8.42 -25.50 -2.49
C ARG A 99 -8.94 -25.93 -3.86
N PHE A 100 -8.73 -25.11 -4.89
CA PHE A 100 -9.20 -25.41 -6.25
C PHE A 100 -8.15 -26.18 -7.05
N THR A 101 -8.43 -27.45 -7.29
CA THR A 101 -7.58 -28.34 -8.08
C THR A 101 -8.07 -28.41 -9.53
N ASN A 102 -7.26 -28.97 -10.43
CA ASN A 102 -7.63 -29.22 -11.85
C ASN A 102 -7.89 -27.96 -12.69
N LEU A 103 -7.35 -26.81 -12.28
CA LEU A 103 -7.39 -25.57 -13.08
C LEU A 103 -6.07 -25.36 -13.84
N GLY A 104 -6.16 -24.83 -15.05
CA GLY A 104 -4.98 -24.38 -15.78
C GLY A 104 -4.35 -23.16 -15.07
N HIS A 105 -3.06 -22.94 -15.27
CA HIS A 105 -2.30 -21.87 -14.59
C HIS A 105 -2.97 -20.49 -14.67
N LEU A 106 -3.36 -20.04 -15.88
CA LEU A 106 -3.97 -18.72 -16.06
C LEU A 106 -5.31 -18.59 -15.33
N SER A 107 -6.18 -19.60 -15.48
CA SER A 107 -7.51 -19.60 -14.82
C SER A 107 -7.39 -19.68 -13.31
N HIS A 108 -6.42 -20.44 -12.78
CA HIS A 108 -6.21 -20.56 -11.34
C HIS A 108 -5.70 -19.26 -10.72
N VAL A 109 -4.66 -18.66 -11.29
CA VAL A 109 -4.14 -17.35 -10.85
C VAL A 109 -5.23 -16.28 -10.92
N THR A 110 -5.98 -16.22 -12.03
CA THR A 110 -7.07 -15.24 -12.17
C THR A 110 -8.15 -15.43 -11.11
N LEU A 111 -8.55 -16.67 -10.84
CA LEU A 111 -9.54 -16.99 -9.81
C LEU A 111 -9.06 -16.54 -8.42
N CYS A 112 -7.81 -16.86 -8.04
CA CYS A 112 -7.23 -16.46 -6.76
C CYS A 112 -7.19 -14.93 -6.61
N ILE A 113 -6.78 -14.22 -7.66
CA ILE A 113 -6.76 -12.76 -7.69
C ILE A 113 -8.17 -12.19 -7.53
N LEU A 114 -9.15 -12.69 -8.27
CA LEU A 114 -10.54 -12.22 -8.19
C LEU A 114 -11.14 -12.45 -6.81
N ILE A 115 -10.86 -13.60 -6.18
CA ILE A 115 -11.30 -13.88 -4.82
C ILE A 115 -10.66 -12.91 -3.83
N GLY A 116 -9.34 -12.69 -3.90
CA GLY A 116 -8.64 -11.73 -3.04
C GLY A 116 -9.18 -10.31 -3.19
N MET A 117 -9.40 -9.85 -4.42
CA MET A 117 -10.00 -8.55 -4.73
C MET A 117 -11.43 -8.43 -4.16
N THR A 118 -12.26 -9.45 -4.37
CA THR A 118 -13.65 -9.44 -3.93
C THR A 118 -13.76 -9.40 -2.41
N VAL A 119 -12.96 -10.21 -1.71
CA VAL A 119 -12.96 -10.24 -0.24
C VAL A 119 -12.42 -8.93 0.32
N GLY A 120 -11.36 -8.37 -0.27
CA GLY A 120 -10.84 -7.06 0.11
C GLY A 120 -11.86 -5.93 -0.11
N ALA A 121 -12.60 -5.96 -1.22
CA ALA A 121 -13.71 -5.01 -1.47
C ALA A 121 -14.82 -5.15 -0.43
N LEU A 122 -15.29 -6.37 -0.17
CA LEU A 122 -16.34 -6.64 0.82
C LEU A 122 -15.91 -6.21 2.24
N TRP A 123 -14.61 -6.34 2.57
CA TRP A 123 -14.08 -5.86 3.84
C TRP A 123 -14.24 -4.36 4.01
N MET A 124 -14.04 -3.57 2.95
CA MET A 124 -14.22 -2.12 2.97
C MET A 124 -15.68 -1.68 2.78
N LEU A 125 -16.60 -2.58 2.48
CA LEU A 125 -18.02 -2.25 2.39
C LEU A 125 -18.58 -1.81 3.75
N LEU A 126 -18.18 -2.48 4.84
CA LEU A 126 -18.68 -2.15 6.19
C LEU A 126 -18.37 -0.70 6.61
N PRO A 127 -17.09 -0.22 6.59
CA PRO A 127 -16.82 1.17 6.96
C PRO A 127 -17.44 2.18 5.98
N ALA A 128 -17.58 1.84 4.70
CA ALA A 128 -18.25 2.70 3.73
C ALA A 128 -19.74 2.89 4.09
N LEU A 129 -20.45 1.81 4.42
CA LEU A 129 -21.86 1.88 4.83
C LEU A 129 -22.04 2.60 6.18
N LEU A 130 -21.16 2.34 7.14
CA LEU A 130 -21.18 3.04 8.44
C LEU A 130 -20.97 4.55 8.27
N ARG A 131 -20.10 4.96 7.37
CA ARG A 131 -19.89 6.38 7.08
C ARG A 131 -21.11 7.02 6.42
N VAL A 132 -21.62 6.40 5.36
CA VAL A 132 -22.68 6.96 4.53
C VAL A 132 -24.03 6.98 5.27
N TYR A 133 -24.39 5.89 5.92
CA TYR A 133 -25.74 5.75 6.52
C TYR A 133 -25.80 6.04 8.03
N ALA A 134 -24.71 5.86 8.75
CA ALA A 134 -24.68 6.08 10.20
C ALA A 134 -23.82 7.29 10.62
N GLY A 135 -23.11 7.96 9.68
CA GLY A 135 -22.28 9.12 9.98
C GLY A 135 -21.03 8.80 10.84
N VAL A 136 -20.67 7.50 10.98
CA VAL A 136 -19.49 7.09 11.75
C VAL A 136 -18.23 7.51 11.00
N SER A 137 -17.20 7.98 11.73
CA SER A 137 -15.92 8.34 11.13
C SER A 137 -15.29 7.14 10.42
N GLU A 138 -14.98 7.29 9.13
CA GLU A 138 -14.31 6.27 8.33
C GLU A 138 -12.89 5.99 8.83
N ILE A 139 -12.21 6.99 9.41
CA ILE A 139 -10.87 6.83 10.00
C ILE A 139 -10.94 5.83 11.15
N ILE A 140 -11.87 6.03 12.08
CA ILE A 140 -12.01 5.17 13.25
C ILE A 140 -12.43 3.76 12.84
N SER A 141 -13.45 3.64 11.99
CA SER A 141 -13.96 2.33 11.57
C SER A 141 -12.92 1.53 10.76
N THR A 142 -12.12 2.18 9.90
CA THR A 142 -11.10 1.49 9.11
C THR A 142 -9.89 1.09 9.96
N ILE A 143 -9.48 1.90 10.95
CA ILE A 143 -8.41 1.51 11.90
C ILE A 143 -8.85 0.30 12.73
N ILE A 144 -10.06 0.32 13.28
CA ILE A 144 -10.59 -0.82 14.06
C ILE A 144 -10.62 -2.08 13.19
N LEU A 145 -11.08 -1.96 11.94
CA LEU A 145 -11.13 -3.10 11.02
C LEU A 145 -9.76 -3.68 10.65
N ASN A 146 -8.67 -2.91 10.71
CA ASN A 146 -7.33 -3.48 10.57
C ASN A 146 -7.02 -4.45 11.71
N PHE A 147 -7.31 -4.08 12.96
CA PHE A 147 -7.11 -4.99 14.10
C PHE A 147 -8.03 -6.20 14.02
N VAL A 148 -9.29 -6.00 13.64
CA VAL A 148 -10.24 -7.11 13.43
C VAL A 148 -9.74 -8.04 12.31
N ALA A 149 -9.17 -7.49 11.22
CA ALA A 149 -8.61 -8.29 10.14
C ALA A 149 -7.47 -9.19 10.64
N VAL A 150 -6.52 -8.63 11.40
CA VAL A 150 -5.40 -9.41 11.96
C VAL A 150 -5.90 -10.54 12.86
N LEU A 151 -6.85 -10.24 13.75
CA LEU A 151 -7.45 -11.27 14.63
C LEU A 151 -8.24 -12.31 13.84
N PHE A 152 -8.99 -11.88 12.83
CA PHE A 152 -9.77 -12.77 11.97
C PHE A 152 -8.88 -13.73 11.16
N VAL A 153 -7.83 -13.20 10.50
CA VAL A 153 -6.93 -14.06 9.71
C VAL A 153 -6.11 -14.98 10.61
N SER A 154 -5.73 -14.52 11.81
CA SER A 154 -5.09 -15.35 12.83
C SER A 154 -6.01 -16.49 13.26
N TYR A 155 -7.28 -16.22 13.55
CA TYR A 155 -8.27 -17.24 13.87
C TYR A 155 -8.42 -18.27 12.75
N MET A 156 -8.53 -17.83 11.50
CA MET A 156 -8.67 -18.71 10.35
C MET A 156 -7.43 -19.57 10.11
N ALA A 157 -6.23 -19.01 10.23
CA ALA A 157 -4.97 -19.73 10.05
C ALA A 157 -4.67 -20.73 11.17
N ASN A 158 -5.12 -20.43 12.40
CA ASN A 158 -4.98 -21.34 13.54
C ASN A 158 -6.08 -22.42 13.61
N GLY A 159 -7.21 -22.21 12.96
CA GLY A 159 -8.39 -23.07 13.04
C GLY A 159 -8.80 -23.62 11.66
N PRO A 160 -9.84 -23.03 11.00
CA PRO A 160 -10.46 -23.65 9.82
C PRO A 160 -9.54 -23.89 8.64
N PHE A 161 -8.50 -23.02 8.44
CA PHE A 161 -7.56 -23.11 7.31
C PHE A 161 -6.20 -23.65 7.70
N ARG A 162 -6.04 -24.10 8.95
CA ARG A 162 -4.79 -24.66 9.44
C ARG A 162 -4.46 -25.98 8.73
N ALA A 163 -3.29 -26.06 8.13
CA ALA A 163 -2.78 -27.25 7.49
C ALA A 163 -1.58 -27.87 8.22
N ASP A 164 -0.79 -27.05 8.92
CA ASP A 164 0.38 -27.50 9.67
C ASP A 164 0.01 -27.72 11.16
N PRO A 165 0.24 -28.92 11.71
CA PRO A 165 0.00 -29.19 13.14
C PRO A 165 0.93 -28.43 14.08
N ILE A 166 2.12 -28.03 13.61
CA ILE A 166 3.16 -27.39 14.43
C ILE A 166 3.06 -25.85 14.34
N ALA A 167 2.88 -25.31 13.12
CA ALA A 167 2.83 -23.88 12.89
C ALA A 167 1.42 -23.43 12.46
N PRO A 168 0.95 -22.24 12.90
CA PRO A 168 -0.33 -21.68 12.48
C PRO A 168 -0.25 -21.14 11.04
N ALA A 169 -0.31 -22.06 10.08
CA ALA A 169 -0.19 -21.76 8.66
C ALA A 169 -1.21 -22.52 7.81
N THR A 170 -1.58 -21.93 6.67
CA THR A 170 -2.39 -22.60 5.64
C THR A 170 -1.53 -23.58 4.84
N ALA A 171 -2.18 -24.44 4.06
CA ALA A 171 -1.48 -25.24 3.07
C ALA A 171 -0.78 -24.34 2.04
N ARG A 172 0.34 -24.85 1.50
CA ARG A 172 1.01 -24.21 0.38
C ARG A 172 0.10 -24.21 -0.86
N ILE A 173 0.07 -23.11 -1.59
CA ILE A 173 -0.65 -23.01 -2.84
C ILE A 173 -0.08 -23.98 -3.88
N LEU A 174 -0.92 -24.41 -4.81
CA LEU A 174 -0.51 -25.25 -5.92
C LEU A 174 0.37 -24.48 -6.91
N GLU A 175 1.27 -25.16 -7.59
CA GLU A 175 2.15 -24.56 -8.61
C GLU A 175 1.34 -23.85 -9.72
N THR A 176 0.13 -24.33 -10.02
CA THR A 176 -0.77 -23.70 -10.97
C THR A 176 -1.31 -22.34 -10.50
N ALA A 177 -1.27 -22.05 -9.19
CA ALA A 177 -1.67 -20.77 -8.62
C ALA A 177 -0.49 -19.82 -8.40
N GLU A 178 0.76 -20.28 -8.52
CA GLU A 178 1.95 -19.45 -8.29
C GLU A 178 2.13 -18.41 -9.41
N LEU A 179 2.38 -17.16 -9.05
CA LEU A 179 2.84 -16.15 -10.00
C LEU A 179 4.29 -16.45 -10.42
N LYS A 180 4.54 -16.42 -11.73
CA LYS A 180 5.85 -16.78 -12.28
C LYS A 180 6.92 -15.79 -11.82
N GLN A 181 7.99 -16.31 -11.20
CA GLN A 181 9.19 -15.54 -10.93
C GLN A 181 9.93 -15.23 -12.23
N ILE A 182 10.45 -13.99 -12.34
CA ILE A 182 11.10 -13.50 -13.56
C ILE A 182 12.60 -13.64 -13.48
N PHE A 183 13.19 -13.39 -12.32
CA PHE A 183 14.64 -13.54 -12.11
C PHE A 183 14.94 -14.64 -11.09
N PRO A 184 15.86 -15.53 -11.38
CA PRO A 184 16.34 -16.52 -10.42
C PRO A 184 16.87 -15.87 -9.15
N ASN A 185 16.61 -16.48 -7.99
CA ASN A 185 17.07 -16.00 -6.69
C ASN A 185 16.55 -14.59 -6.29
N SER A 186 15.40 -14.15 -6.84
CA SER A 186 14.70 -12.93 -6.44
C SER A 186 13.22 -13.24 -6.22
N GLN A 187 12.53 -12.39 -5.44
CA GLN A 187 11.08 -12.50 -5.26
C GLN A 187 10.29 -11.76 -6.36
N PHE A 188 10.97 -11.15 -7.31
CA PHE A 188 10.36 -10.42 -8.41
C PHE A 188 9.57 -11.35 -9.33
N ASN A 189 8.27 -11.08 -9.45
CA ASN A 189 7.31 -11.93 -10.15
C ASN A 189 6.39 -11.12 -11.07
N THR A 190 5.56 -11.82 -11.83
CA THR A 190 4.61 -11.22 -12.79
C THR A 190 3.57 -10.29 -12.15
N GLY A 191 3.39 -10.33 -10.83
CA GLY A 191 2.53 -9.42 -10.07
C GLY A 191 2.90 -7.95 -10.22
N PHE A 192 4.18 -7.64 -10.46
CA PHE A 192 4.63 -6.28 -10.74
C PHE A 192 3.95 -5.68 -11.98
N PHE A 193 3.88 -6.43 -13.06
CA PHE A 193 3.23 -5.95 -14.28
C PHE A 193 1.72 -5.78 -14.07
N ILE A 194 1.09 -6.67 -13.29
CA ILE A 194 -0.32 -6.52 -12.91
C ILE A 194 -0.50 -5.21 -12.15
N ALA A 195 0.34 -4.92 -11.16
CA ALA A 195 0.26 -3.71 -10.37
C ALA A 195 0.42 -2.43 -11.22
N VAL A 196 1.41 -2.41 -12.12
CA VAL A 196 1.64 -1.28 -13.03
C VAL A 196 0.47 -1.10 -14.00
N ILE A 197 -0.03 -2.17 -14.61
CA ILE A 197 -1.19 -2.13 -15.52
C ILE A 197 -2.42 -1.59 -14.78
N VAL A 198 -2.69 -2.08 -13.57
CA VAL A 198 -3.82 -1.61 -12.76
C VAL A 198 -3.69 -0.12 -12.41
N ALA A 199 -2.51 0.35 -12.05
CA ALA A 199 -2.28 1.77 -11.77
C ALA A 199 -2.44 2.65 -13.02
N ILE A 200 -1.98 2.19 -14.20
CA ILE A 200 -2.19 2.88 -15.48
C ILE A 200 -3.67 2.90 -15.85
N LEU A 201 -4.38 1.78 -15.68
CA LEU A 201 -5.83 1.73 -15.88
C LEU A 201 -6.56 2.69 -14.94
N ALA A 202 -6.18 2.73 -13.66
CA ALA A 202 -6.71 3.68 -12.70
C ALA A 202 -6.48 5.13 -13.14
N HIS A 203 -5.29 5.45 -13.66
CA HIS A 203 -5.01 6.78 -14.23
C HIS A 203 -5.95 7.13 -15.38
N PHE A 204 -6.13 6.19 -16.31
CA PHE A 204 -7.03 6.39 -17.45
C PHE A 204 -8.49 6.54 -16.99
N VAL A 205 -8.96 5.64 -16.13
CA VAL A 205 -10.34 5.68 -15.63
C VAL A 205 -10.61 6.98 -14.88
N LEU A 206 -9.73 7.36 -13.95
CA LEU A 206 -9.93 8.57 -13.15
C LEU A 206 -9.88 9.86 -13.98
N ASN A 207 -9.01 9.94 -14.99
CA ASN A 207 -8.75 11.20 -15.68
C ASN A 207 -9.46 11.35 -17.03
N LYS A 208 -9.94 10.25 -17.63
CA LYS A 208 -10.46 10.24 -19.02
C LYS A 208 -11.89 9.69 -19.15
N THR A 209 -12.55 9.29 -18.04
CA THR A 209 -13.90 8.73 -18.12
C THR A 209 -14.90 9.54 -17.28
N THR A 210 -16.20 9.46 -17.64
CA THR A 210 -17.31 10.03 -16.87
C THR A 210 -17.41 9.43 -15.48
N PHE A 211 -17.17 8.12 -15.37
CA PHE A 211 -17.13 7.42 -14.08
C PHE A 211 -16.04 7.97 -13.16
N GLY A 212 -14.82 8.21 -13.69
CA GLY A 212 -13.74 8.84 -12.93
C GLY A 212 -14.06 10.29 -12.54
N TYR A 213 -14.80 11.01 -13.38
CA TYR A 213 -15.29 12.34 -13.04
C TYR A 213 -16.28 12.29 -11.87
N GLU A 214 -17.25 11.38 -11.89
CA GLU A 214 -18.20 11.18 -10.78
C GLU A 214 -17.48 10.84 -9.47
N LEU A 215 -16.50 9.93 -9.51
CA LEU A 215 -15.69 9.59 -8.34
C LEU A 215 -14.95 10.80 -7.76
N ARG A 216 -14.30 11.60 -8.61
CA ARG A 216 -13.57 12.80 -8.16
C ARG A 216 -14.48 13.90 -7.65
N SER A 217 -15.68 14.01 -8.22
CA SER A 217 -16.69 14.99 -7.79
C SER A 217 -17.36 14.57 -6.48
N GLY A 218 -17.26 13.30 -6.08
CA GLY A 218 -17.75 12.80 -4.80
C GLY A 218 -17.04 13.42 -3.59
N GLY A 219 -15.78 13.85 -3.77
CA GLY A 219 -15.01 14.63 -2.79
C GLY A 219 -14.69 16.03 -3.30
N ASP A 220 -14.43 16.98 -2.40
CA ASP A 220 -14.02 18.34 -2.73
C ASP A 220 -12.48 18.44 -2.78
N GLY A 221 -11.90 18.67 -3.97
CA GLY A 221 -10.47 18.90 -4.15
C GLY A 221 -9.60 17.66 -4.28
N LEU A 222 -8.31 17.78 -3.98
CA LEU A 222 -7.30 16.71 -4.09
C LEU A 222 -7.44 15.66 -3.00
N VAL A 223 -7.65 16.09 -1.76
CA VAL A 223 -8.10 15.27 -0.64
C VAL A 223 -9.55 15.66 -0.42
N GLY A 224 -10.46 14.85 -0.92
CA GLY A 224 -11.86 15.16 -0.91
C GLY A 224 -12.43 15.17 0.51
N VAL A 225 -13.49 15.94 0.71
CA VAL A 225 -14.29 15.93 1.94
C VAL A 225 -15.68 15.38 1.59
N TYR A 226 -16.04 14.30 2.24
CA TYR A 226 -17.37 13.70 2.10
C TYR A 226 -18.30 14.19 3.23
N PRO A 227 -19.56 14.54 2.97
CA PRO A 227 -20.18 14.68 1.64
C PRO A 227 -19.72 15.96 0.92
N SER A 228 -19.52 15.85 -0.40
CA SER A 228 -19.12 17.00 -1.22
C SER A 228 -20.29 17.94 -1.46
N ARG A 229 -20.12 19.24 -1.17
CA ARG A 229 -21.08 20.27 -1.53
C ARG A 229 -21.16 20.47 -3.04
N PHE A 230 -20.04 20.34 -3.73
CA PHE A 230 -19.96 20.50 -5.17
C PHE A 230 -20.79 19.42 -5.91
N SER A 231 -20.71 18.16 -5.47
CA SER A 231 -21.47 17.07 -6.08
C SER A 231 -22.99 17.28 -5.96
N SER A 232 -23.46 17.85 -4.86
CA SER A 232 -24.90 18.10 -4.67
C SER A 232 -25.45 19.14 -5.67
N TYR A 233 -24.63 20.15 -6.03
CA TYR A 233 -25.04 21.13 -7.07
C TYR A 233 -25.07 20.50 -8.47
N LEU A 234 -24.24 19.51 -8.74
CA LEU A 234 -24.18 18.82 -10.04
C LEU A 234 -25.17 17.63 -10.14
N GLY A 235 -25.91 17.31 -9.05
CA GLY A 235 -26.78 16.14 -9.01
C GLY A 235 -26.04 14.81 -9.02
N ILE A 236 -24.74 14.80 -8.65
CA ILE A 236 -23.91 13.59 -8.56
C ILE A 236 -24.11 12.98 -7.16
N PRO A 237 -24.51 11.69 -7.06
CA PRO A 237 -24.72 11.04 -5.77
C PRO A 237 -23.39 10.75 -5.07
N SER A 238 -22.95 11.66 -4.17
CA SER A 238 -21.71 11.51 -3.40
C SER A 238 -21.65 10.22 -2.58
N ASP A 239 -22.79 9.77 -2.04
CA ASP A 239 -22.90 8.51 -1.27
C ASP A 239 -22.48 7.29 -2.10
N ARG A 240 -23.00 7.21 -3.33
CA ARG A 240 -22.64 6.14 -4.26
C ARG A 240 -21.16 6.19 -4.62
N SER A 241 -20.63 7.38 -4.91
CA SER A 241 -19.22 7.57 -5.24
C SER A 241 -18.31 7.17 -4.08
N ALA A 242 -18.67 7.53 -2.84
CA ALA A 242 -17.94 7.16 -1.63
C ALA A 242 -17.92 5.65 -1.42
N ILE A 243 -19.07 4.96 -1.52
CA ILE A 243 -19.14 3.49 -1.37
C ILE A 243 -18.31 2.81 -2.46
N ILE A 244 -18.47 3.19 -3.72
CA ILE A 244 -17.73 2.57 -4.83
C ILE A 244 -16.23 2.82 -4.69
N GLY A 245 -15.80 4.04 -4.34
CA GLY A 245 -14.40 4.36 -4.11
C GLY A 245 -13.78 3.52 -3.01
N MET A 246 -14.49 3.30 -1.90
CA MET A 246 -14.06 2.42 -0.81
C MET A 246 -13.97 0.95 -1.25
N LEU A 247 -14.95 0.46 -2.03
CA LEU A 247 -14.92 -0.90 -2.58
C LEU A 247 -13.73 -1.10 -3.52
N ILE A 248 -13.46 -0.16 -4.42
CA ILE A 248 -12.31 -0.23 -5.33
C ILE A 248 -11.00 -0.18 -4.52
N SER A 249 -10.91 0.70 -3.53
CA SER A 249 -9.76 0.79 -2.63
C SER A 249 -9.51 -0.54 -1.89
N GLY A 250 -10.58 -1.16 -1.36
CA GLY A 250 -10.51 -2.47 -0.73
C GLY A 250 -10.11 -3.59 -1.70
N ALA A 251 -10.64 -3.57 -2.94
CA ALA A 251 -10.26 -4.52 -3.98
C ALA A 251 -8.77 -4.46 -4.32
N LEU A 252 -8.22 -3.24 -4.43
CA LEU A 252 -6.79 -3.04 -4.69
C LEU A 252 -5.92 -3.46 -3.51
N GLY A 253 -6.36 -3.23 -2.27
CA GLY A 253 -5.72 -3.78 -1.09
C GLY A 253 -5.73 -5.31 -1.11
N GLY A 254 -6.88 -5.93 -1.40
CA GLY A 254 -7.00 -7.38 -1.55
C GLY A 254 -6.14 -7.96 -2.68
N LEU A 255 -6.01 -7.25 -3.80
CA LEU A 255 -5.11 -7.59 -4.90
C LEU A 255 -3.64 -7.55 -4.46
N ALA A 256 -3.24 -6.52 -3.71
CA ALA A 256 -1.88 -6.42 -3.17
C ALA A 256 -1.55 -7.61 -2.27
N GLY A 257 -2.47 -7.98 -1.37
CA GLY A 257 -2.32 -9.17 -0.54
C GLY A 257 -2.29 -10.48 -1.33
N ALA A 258 -3.15 -10.62 -2.36
CA ALA A 258 -3.16 -11.78 -3.24
C ALA A 258 -1.82 -11.95 -3.98
N ILE A 259 -1.29 -10.87 -4.57
CA ILE A 259 0.00 -10.90 -5.28
C ILE A 259 1.14 -11.30 -4.34
N GLU A 260 1.11 -10.85 -3.09
CA GLU A 260 2.13 -11.19 -2.09
C GLU A 260 2.15 -12.69 -1.81
N VAL A 261 0.98 -13.29 -1.57
CA VAL A 261 0.88 -14.73 -1.28
C VAL A 261 1.13 -15.57 -2.53
N LEU A 262 0.56 -15.22 -3.68
CA LEU A 262 0.71 -16.00 -4.91
C LEU A 262 2.12 -15.88 -5.53
N GLY A 263 2.82 -14.76 -5.29
CA GLY A 263 4.10 -14.47 -5.92
C GLY A 263 5.33 -14.76 -5.08
N ALA A 264 5.26 -14.50 -3.77
CA ALA A 264 6.43 -14.54 -2.90
C ALA A 264 6.32 -15.58 -1.79
N VAL A 265 5.28 -15.49 -0.97
CA VAL A 265 5.17 -16.27 0.29
C VAL A 265 4.68 -17.68 0.05
N ARG A 266 3.71 -17.88 -0.86
CA ARG A 266 3.12 -19.15 -1.31
C ARG A 266 2.28 -19.91 -0.29
N TYR A 267 2.05 -19.35 0.88
CA TYR A 267 1.11 -19.81 1.92
C TYR A 267 0.82 -18.65 2.86
N PHE A 268 -0.24 -18.70 3.62
CA PHE A 268 -0.53 -17.71 4.64
C PHE A 268 -0.11 -18.25 6.02
N PHE A 269 0.58 -17.44 6.82
CA PHE A 269 0.96 -17.76 8.19
C PHE A 269 0.67 -16.57 9.11
N GLN A 270 0.48 -16.88 10.40
CA GLN A 270 -0.01 -15.91 11.38
C GLN A 270 0.91 -14.68 11.53
N GLU A 271 2.22 -14.88 11.42
CA GLU A 271 3.23 -13.83 11.63
C GLU A 271 3.51 -13.02 10.35
N LEU A 272 2.73 -13.23 9.29
CA LEU A 272 2.85 -12.44 8.07
C LEU A 272 2.38 -11.02 8.34
N GLU A 273 3.33 -10.10 8.41
CA GLU A 273 3.06 -8.68 8.66
C GLU A 273 2.95 -7.90 7.37
N PHE A 274 1.84 -7.22 7.18
CA PHE A 274 1.62 -6.27 6.10
C PHE A 274 1.64 -4.84 6.65
N ASN A 275 2.65 -4.06 6.30
CA ASN A 275 2.72 -2.63 6.59
C ASN A 275 2.52 -1.77 5.33
N GLN A 276 2.47 -2.42 4.16
CA GLN A 276 2.38 -1.76 2.87
C GLN A 276 1.09 -0.95 2.68
N GLY A 277 0.03 -1.28 3.40
CA GLY A 277 -1.20 -0.49 3.39
C GLY A 277 -1.00 0.91 4.00
N PHE A 278 -0.24 1.02 5.09
CA PHE A 278 0.14 2.30 5.69
C PHE A 278 1.18 3.03 4.84
N ASP A 279 2.21 2.32 4.37
CA ASP A 279 3.22 2.86 3.45
C ASP A 279 2.55 3.45 2.21
N GLY A 280 1.50 2.79 1.68
CA GLY A 280 0.74 3.24 0.53
C GLY A 280 0.05 4.60 0.71
N ILE A 281 -0.37 4.93 1.93
CA ILE A 281 -0.93 6.26 2.23
C ILE A 281 0.11 7.34 2.00
N LEU A 282 1.31 7.15 2.57
CA LEU A 282 2.41 8.09 2.42
C LEU A 282 2.83 8.21 0.94
N ILE A 283 2.99 7.06 0.27
CA ILE A 283 3.42 7.02 -1.13
C ILE A 283 2.35 7.63 -2.05
N GLY A 284 1.07 7.42 -1.76
CA GLY A 284 -0.02 8.05 -2.50
C GLY A 284 0.02 9.58 -2.41
N ILE A 285 0.28 10.11 -1.22
CA ILE A 285 0.46 11.54 -0.98
C ILE A 285 1.73 12.04 -1.70
N LEU A 286 2.86 11.35 -1.55
CA LEU A 286 4.12 11.68 -2.22
C LEU A 286 3.97 11.69 -3.74
N GLY A 287 3.17 10.78 -4.30
CA GLY A 287 2.78 10.74 -5.71
C GLY A 287 1.76 11.82 -6.10
N LYS A 288 1.47 12.79 -5.21
CA LYS A 288 0.49 13.88 -5.41
C LYS A 288 -0.91 13.37 -5.72
N LEU A 289 -1.28 12.24 -5.14
CA LEU A 289 -2.55 11.54 -5.37
C LEU A 289 -2.85 11.31 -6.88
N GLU A 290 -1.79 11.09 -7.67
CA GLU A 290 -1.86 10.73 -9.08
C GLU A 290 -1.29 9.33 -9.29
N PRO A 291 -1.96 8.43 -10.06
CA PRO A 291 -1.51 7.05 -10.21
C PRO A 291 -0.11 6.92 -10.81
N ILE A 292 0.26 7.76 -11.77
CA ILE A 292 1.62 7.75 -12.36
C ILE A 292 2.65 8.22 -11.32
N GLY A 293 2.32 9.25 -10.54
CA GLY A 293 3.14 9.71 -9.43
C GLY A 293 3.32 8.62 -8.37
N ALA A 294 2.25 7.88 -8.06
CA ALA A 294 2.28 6.75 -7.13
C ALA A 294 3.22 5.63 -7.63
N ILE A 295 3.25 5.30 -8.93
CA ILE A 295 4.20 4.34 -9.49
C ILE A 295 5.64 4.79 -9.23
N ILE A 296 5.98 6.03 -9.59
CA ILE A 296 7.34 6.57 -9.45
C ILE A 296 7.77 6.59 -7.97
N ALA A 297 6.89 7.08 -7.08
CA ALA A 297 7.14 7.13 -5.65
C ALA A 297 7.29 5.71 -5.05
N SER A 298 6.49 4.74 -5.49
CA SER A 298 6.59 3.35 -5.06
C SER A 298 7.90 2.68 -5.50
N LEU A 299 8.37 2.96 -6.72
CA LEU A 299 9.64 2.44 -7.21
C LEU A 299 10.81 2.96 -6.37
N PHE A 300 10.81 4.26 -6.10
CA PHE A 300 11.84 4.89 -5.28
C PHE A 300 11.82 4.37 -3.84
N TYR A 301 10.62 4.31 -3.22
CA TYR A 301 10.49 3.83 -1.86
C TYR A 301 10.78 2.33 -1.74
N GLY A 302 10.40 1.52 -2.72
CA GLY A 302 10.74 0.10 -2.81
C GLY A 302 12.25 -0.14 -2.86
N ALA A 303 13.00 0.73 -3.57
CA ALA A 303 14.45 0.67 -3.58
C ALA A 303 15.06 1.04 -2.21
N ILE A 304 14.53 2.07 -1.54
CA ILE A 304 14.95 2.42 -0.16
C ILE A 304 14.67 1.27 0.80
N LYS A 305 13.48 0.66 0.72
CA LYS A 305 13.08 -0.44 1.58
C LYS A 305 13.99 -1.67 1.40
N ASN A 306 14.31 -2.02 0.14
CA ASN A 306 15.25 -3.10 -0.15
C ASN A 306 16.69 -2.75 0.29
N GLY A 307 17.11 -1.50 0.10
CA GLY A 307 18.38 -1.00 0.62
C GLY A 307 18.46 -1.07 2.15
N GLY A 308 17.36 -0.77 2.86
CA GLY A 308 17.25 -0.92 4.31
C GLY A 308 17.46 -2.36 4.79
N PHE A 309 16.90 -3.35 4.10
CA PHE A 309 17.17 -4.77 4.37
C PHE A 309 18.65 -5.12 4.15
N PHE A 310 19.30 -4.52 3.15
CA PHE A 310 20.71 -4.76 2.88
C PHE A 310 21.62 -4.13 3.94
N VAL A 311 21.26 -2.95 4.44
CA VAL A 311 21.93 -2.29 5.58
C VAL A 311 21.83 -3.15 6.84
N ASP A 312 20.61 -3.58 7.21
CA ASP A 312 20.33 -4.45 8.36
C ASP A 312 21.16 -5.76 8.31
N TYR A 313 21.27 -6.33 7.10
CA TYR A 313 22.11 -7.54 6.89
C TYR A 313 23.62 -7.28 7.01
N LYS A 314 24.11 -6.09 6.68
CA LYS A 314 25.54 -5.75 6.60
C LYS A 314 26.08 -5.02 7.83
N THR A 315 25.18 -4.47 8.65
CA THR A 315 25.53 -3.63 9.81
C THR A 315 24.60 -3.96 10.98
N ASP A 316 24.88 -3.42 12.15
CA ASP A 316 23.99 -3.53 13.32
C ASP A 316 22.91 -2.42 13.35
N VAL A 317 22.69 -1.71 12.22
CA VAL A 317 21.67 -0.66 12.09
C VAL A 317 20.36 -1.30 11.67
N ALA A 318 19.38 -1.29 12.56
CA ALA A 318 18.05 -1.83 12.28
C ALA A 318 17.39 -1.10 11.07
N ARG A 319 16.77 -1.87 10.19
CA ARG A 319 16.07 -1.36 8.99
C ARG A 319 15.02 -0.31 9.32
N GLU A 320 14.38 -0.38 10.50
CA GLU A 320 13.37 0.54 10.99
C GLU A 320 13.91 1.97 11.11
N ILE A 321 15.18 2.13 11.50
CA ILE A 321 15.86 3.45 11.55
C ILE A 321 15.97 4.02 10.14
N ILE A 322 16.37 3.21 9.15
CA ILE A 322 16.49 3.65 7.76
C ILE A 322 15.12 4.06 7.20
N ILE A 323 14.11 3.25 7.48
CA ILE A 323 12.72 3.52 7.05
C ILE A 323 12.22 4.81 7.70
N ALA A 324 12.36 4.99 9.02
CA ALA A 324 11.93 6.18 9.75
C ALA A 324 12.60 7.46 9.23
N VAL A 325 13.92 7.40 8.98
CA VAL A 325 14.66 8.51 8.36
C VAL A 325 14.15 8.82 6.96
N SER A 326 13.89 7.79 6.16
CA SER A 326 13.35 7.95 4.81
C SER A 326 11.95 8.60 4.82
N TYR A 327 11.08 8.23 5.77
CA TYR A 327 9.78 8.88 5.97
C TYR A 327 9.91 10.37 6.26
N THR A 328 10.81 10.74 7.15
CA THR A 328 11.01 12.16 7.51
C THR A 328 11.62 12.96 6.37
N HIS A 329 12.55 12.39 5.60
CA HIS A 329 13.10 13.02 4.39
C HIS A 329 12.04 13.24 3.31
N LEU A 330 11.22 12.22 3.04
CA LEU A 330 10.14 12.30 2.05
C LEU A 330 9.08 13.33 2.47
N ARG A 331 8.76 13.40 3.76
CA ARG A 331 7.80 14.37 4.32
C ARG A 331 8.32 15.82 4.30
N ALA A 332 9.61 16.04 4.50
CA ALA A 332 10.21 17.38 4.43
C ALA A 332 10.14 17.99 3.03
N HIS A 333 10.03 17.15 1.99
CA HIS A 333 9.81 17.60 0.61
C HIS A 333 8.38 18.09 0.33
N GLU A 334 7.42 17.76 1.23
CA GLU A 334 6.02 18.16 1.06
C GLU A 334 5.67 19.33 1.98
N THR A 335 5.83 20.53 1.47
CA THR A 335 5.38 21.77 2.12
C THR A 335 3.85 21.90 2.23
N SER A 336 3.10 20.88 1.83
CA SER A 336 1.63 20.76 1.98
C SER A 336 1.18 20.24 3.33
N LEU A 337 2.03 20.20 4.33
CA LEU A 337 1.76 19.71 5.70
C LEU A 337 0.59 20.42 6.41
N HIS A 338 0.20 21.59 5.94
CA HIS A 338 -0.99 22.27 6.44
C HIS A 338 -2.30 21.52 6.19
N LEU A 339 -2.37 20.66 5.15
CA LEU A 339 -3.59 19.89 4.83
C LEU A 339 -3.78 18.70 5.77
N VAL A 340 -2.73 17.95 6.10
CA VAL A 340 -2.85 16.77 6.97
C VAL A 340 -3.05 17.17 8.43
N CYS A 341 -2.35 18.20 8.91
CA CYS A 341 -2.56 18.71 10.27
C CYS A 341 -3.94 19.37 10.45
N ARG A 342 -4.45 20.02 9.40
CA ARG A 342 -5.79 20.63 9.44
C ARG A 342 -6.91 19.58 9.44
N LEU A 343 -6.72 18.45 8.74
CA LEU A 343 -7.65 17.31 8.72
C LEU A 343 -7.65 16.49 10.02
N LEU A 344 -6.58 16.59 10.83
CA LEU A 344 -6.49 15.90 12.13
C LEU A 344 -6.93 16.79 13.30
N LEU A 345 -7.09 18.11 13.10
CA LEU A 345 -7.42 19.09 14.14
C LEU A 345 -8.81 19.73 13.98
N GLU A 346 -9.50 19.55 12.87
CA GLU A 346 -10.91 19.87 12.62
C GLU A 346 -11.77 18.59 12.59
#